data_cda3e4814d3e3638a9b69e0d0bbe8906
#
_entry.id   cda3e4814d3e3638a9b69e0d0bbe8906
#
_cell.length_a   1.000
_cell.length_b   1.000
_cell.length_c   1.000
_cell.angle_alpha   90.00
_cell.angle_beta   90.00
_cell.angle_gamma   90.00
#
_symmetry.space_group_name_H-M   'P 1'
#
loop_
_entity.id
_entity.type
_entity.pdbx_description
1 polymer ?
#
loop_
_entity_poly.entity_id
_entity_poly.type
_entity_poly.pdbx_seq_one_letter_code
_entity_poly.pdbx_strand_id
1 'polypeptide(L)'
;LAKWPYSTAAWLKLRRLKLQTSPLCEDCEAEGRTVPANVVDHRHAISQGGAPFPPLDGLASLCQRHHSIKTASGPEAGAFKSRGPKKGCTPDGLPLSDTHPWNGGNGKWSGKVIERRMPSDLKRSAIPLTIVCGPPGSGKTTYVRQHAAPKDVVICLDTIMQKISGLPEHQAPPHLLSRALTKRNAMLRSLANEKGDHAAFFIVSAPRPYERDVWARRLGGRLEVLTTPAIECIRRINADPARHGQSKRMVEAVLAWWRDNPHLERKISQGWAARTNIEAKQIVS
;
A
#
# COMPACT_ATOMS: atom_id res chain seq x y z
N LEU A 1 -9.61 2.96 -32.35
CA LEU A 1 -9.20 2.95 -33.78
C LEU A 1 -7.69 3.23 -33.82
N ALA A 2 -6.92 2.30 -34.42
CA ALA A 2 -5.49 2.49 -34.58
C ALA A 2 -5.27 3.71 -35.53
N LYS A 3 -4.41 4.63 -35.08
CA LYS A 3 -4.10 5.84 -35.86
C LYS A 3 -3.30 5.46 -37.13
N TRP A 4 -3.54 6.20 -38.20
CA TRP A 4 -2.66 6.13 -39.39
C TRP A 4 -1.18 6.35 -38.97
N PRO A 5 -0.20 5.62 -39.55
CA PRO A 5 -0.28 4.63 -40.66
C PRO A 5 -0.53 3.18 -40.17
N TYR A 6 -0.59 2.89 -38.89
CA TYR A 6 -0.52 1.57 -38.26
C TYR A 6 -1.66 0.62 -38.63
N SER A 7 -2.78 1.14 -39.13
CA SER A 7 -3.93 0.37 -39.61
C SER A 7 -3.90 0.05 -41.09
N THR A 8 -2.89 0.52 -41.84
CA THR A 8 -2.83 0.34 -43.28
C THR A 8 -2.25 -1.01 -43.70
N ALA A 9 -2.67 -1.54 -44.85
CA ALA A 9 -2.11 -2.76 -45.45
C ALA A 9 -0.60 -2.65 -45.71
N ALA A 10 -0.12 -1.47 -46.10
CA ALA A 10 1.30 -1.19 -46.31
C ALA A 10 2.11 -1.35 -45.01
N TRP A 11 1.61 -0.80 -43.89
CA TRP A 11 2.24 -0.97 -42.61
C TRP A 11 2.25 -2.43 -42.13
N LEU A 12 1.13 -3.12 -42.27
CA LEU A 12 1.04 -4.54 -41.87
C LEU A 12 2.02 -5.43 -42.66
N LYS A 13 2.20 -5.15 -43.94
CA LYS A 13 3.19 -5.83 -44.80
C LYS A 13 4.63 -5.53 -44.34
N LEU A 14 4.94 -4.27 -44.10
CA LEU A 14 6.25 -3.80 -43.65
C LEU A 14 6.61 -4.37 -42.26
N ARG A 15 5.67 -4.32 -41.33
CA ARG A 15 5.80 -4.92 -39.99
C ARG A 15 6.07 -6.42 -40.04
N ARG A 16 5.33 -7.15 -40.86
CA ARG A 16 5.54 -8.60 -41.07
C ARG A 16 6.94 -8.88 -41.59
N LEU A 17 7.37 -8.15 -42.59
CA LEU A 17 8.71 -8.31 -43.19
C LEU A 17 9.81 -8.03 -42.16
N LYS A 18 9.69 -6.96 -41.36
CA LYS A 18 10.66 -6.62 -40.31
C LYS A 18 10.76 -7.74 -39.26
N LEU A 19 9.65 -8.31 -38.79
CA LEU A 19 9.66 -9.41 -37.81
C LEU A 19 10.18 -10.72 -38.42
N GLN A 20 10.05 -10.93 -39.73
CA GLN A 20 10.65 -12.11 -40.41
C GLN A 20 12.16 -11.96 -40.54
N THR A 21 12.66 -10.78 -40.80
CA THR A 21 14.10 -10.51 -40.98
C THR A 21 14.84 -10.31 -39.63
N SER A 22 14.14 -9.79 -38.62
CA SER A 22 14.69 -9.51 -37.30
C SER A 22 13.69 -9.99 -36.25
N PRO A 23 13.63 -11.29 -35.94
CA PRO A 23 12.60 -11.88 -35.04
C PRO A 23 12.83 -11.64 -33.57
N LEU A 24 14.02 -11.22 -33.18
CA LEU A 24 14.38 -10.98 -31.77
C LEU A 24 14.29 -9.50 -31.41
N CYS A 25 14.11 -9.22 -30.11
CA CYS A 25 14.13 -7.87 -29.59
C CYS A 25 15.56 -7.32 -29.57
N GLU A 26 15.83 -6.28 -30.32
CA GLU A 26 17.15 -5.68 -30.50
C GLU A 26 17.76 -5.22 -29.18
N ASP A 27 16.96 -4.62 -28.28
CA ASP A 27 17.44 -4.18 -26.96
C ASP A 27 17.74 -5.35 -26.02
N CYS A 28 16.96 -6.47 -26.11
CA CYS A 28 17.27 -7.69 -25.37
C CYS A 28 18.55 -8.33 -25.86
N GLU A 29 18.78 -8.37 -27.20
CA GLU A 29 20.02 -8.90 -27.77
C GLU A 29 21.24 -8.07 -27.33
N ALA A 30 21.12 -6.73 -27.30
CA ALA A 30 22.16 -5.86 -26.76
C ALA A 30 22.45 -6.10 -25.27
N GLU A 31 21.47 -6.59 -24.51
CA GLU A 31 21.60 -6.98 -23.11
C GLU A 31 22.04 -8.47 -22.94
N GLY A 32 22.37 -9.19 -24.02
CA GLY A 32 22.74 -10.60 -24.00
C GLY A 32 21.57 -11.56 -23.76
N ARG A 33 20.34 -11.16 -24.00
CA ARG A 33 19.12 -11.95 -23.78
C ARG A 33 18.40 -12.25 -25.09
N THR A 34 17.99 -13.48 -25.29
CA THR A 34 17.21 -13.93 -26.45
C THR A 34 15.72 -13.87 -26.15
N VAL A 35 15.03 -12.81 -26.62
CA VAL A 35 13.60 -12.60 -26.40
C VAL A 35 12.93 -12.29 -27.73
N PRO A 36 11.85 -13.00 -28.13
CA PRO A 36 11.12 -12.70 -29.37
C PRO A 36 10.56 -11.29 -29.39
N ALA A 37 10.69 -10.63 -30.53
CA ALA A 37 10.03 -9.34 -30.78
C ALA A 37 8.56 -9.57 -31.16
N ASN A 38 7.69 -8.75 -30.62
CA ASN A 38 6.26 -8.75 -30.96
C ASN A 38 5.75 -7.35 -31.37
N VAL A 39 6.61 -6.34 -31.28
CA VAL A 39 6.32 -4.96 -31.71
C VAL A 39 7.37 -4.52 -32.73
N VAL A 40 6.94 -3.77 -33.76
CA VAL A 40 7.82 -3.04 -34.66
C VAL A 40 7.53 -1.56 -34.49
N ASP A 41 8.57 -0.80 -34.25
CA ASP A 41 8.47 0.62 -33.98
C ASP A 41 9.45 1.43 -34.86
N HIS A 42 9.12 2.69 -35.10
CA HIS A 42 10.00 3.61 -35.83
C HIS A 42 11.21 3.99 -34.99
N ARG A 43 12.43 3.95 -35.58
CA ARG A 43 13.62 4.50 -34.88
C ARG A 43 13.53 6.01 -34.75
N HIS A 44 13.03 6.67 -35.80
CA HIS A 44 12.74 8.10 -35.79
C HIS A 44 11.22 8.31 -35.83
N ALA A 45 10.67 8.86 -34.74
CA ALA A 45 9.22 9.00 -34.59
C ALA A 45 8.57 9.85 -35.68
N ILE A 46 7.40 9.44 -36.16
CA ILE A 46 6.64 10.19 -37.17
C ILE A 46 6.31 11.60 -36.67
N SER A 47 6.03 11.76 -35.40
CA SER A 47 5.80 13.06 -34.74
C SER A 47 6.98 14.02 -34.80
N GLN A 48 8.18 13.49 -35.12
CA GLN A 48 9.42 14.26 -35.27
C GLN A 48 9.89 14.32 -36.75
N GLY A 49 9.01 14.04 -37.70
CA GLY A 49 9.33 14.10 -39.13
C GLY A 49 9.82 12.77 -39.69
N GLY A 50 9.75 11.66 -38.93
CA GLY A 50 10.08 10.32 -39.43
C GLY A 50 9.11 9.88 -40.54
N ALA A 51 9.63 9.13 -41.54
CA ALA A 51 8.82 8.58 -42.62
C ALA A 51 7.77 7.59 -42.09
N PRO A 52 6.51 7.65 -42.57
CA PRO A 52 5.47 6.71 -42.16
C PRO A 52 5.74 5.25 -42.54
N PHE A 53 6.48 5.06 -43.63
CA PHE A 53 6.88 3.76 -44.18
C PHE A 53 8.40 3.80 -44.49
N PRO A 54 9.27 3.78 -43.45
CA PRO A 54 10.70 3.82 -43.66
C PRO A 54 11.22 2.47 -44.19
N PRO A 55 12.46 2.39 -44.72
CA PRO A 55 13.12 1.12 -44.99
C PRO A 55 13.31 0.31 -43.68
N LEU A 56 13.65 -0.98 -43.79
CA LEU A 56 13.70 -1.90 -42.62
C LEU A 56 14.70 -1.48 -41.51
N ASP A 57 15.77 -0.80 -41.88
CA ASP A 57 16.76 -0.23 -40.96
C ASP A 57 16.23 0.97 -40.15
N GLY A 58 15.24 1.68 -40.71
CA GLY A 58 14.51 2.73 -40.00
C GLY A 58 13.50 2.23 -38.97
N LEU A 59 13.36 0.89 -38.83
CA LEU A 59 12.48 0.21 -37.89
C LEU A 59 13.28 -0.57 -36.84
N ALA A 60 12.74 -0.69 -35.66
CA ALA A 60 13.27 -1.53 -34.58
C ALA A 60 12.28 -2.66 -34.25
N SER A 61 12.80 -3.89 -34.08
CA SER A 61 12.06 -5.03 -33.54
C SER A 61 12.19 -5.05 -32.01
N LEU A 62 11.09 -4.94 -31.28
CA LEU A 62 11.08 -4.81 -29.84
C LEU A 62 10.13 -5.81 -29.18
N CYS A 63 10.45 -6.26 -27.96
CA CYS A 63 9.47 -6.87 -27.09
C CYS A 63 8.54 -5.79 -26.47
N GLN A 64 7.41 -6.20 -25.96
CA GLN A 64 6.44 -5.25 -25.35
C GLN A 64 7.06 -4.38 -24.25
N ARG A 65 7.99 -4.95 -23.44
CA ARG A 65 8.69 -4.21 -22.40
C ARG A 65 9.55 -3.08 -22.96
N HIS A 66 10.43 -3.38 -23.95
CA HIS A 66 11.33 -2.36 -24.51
C HIS A 66 10.59 -1.32 -25.35
N HIS A 67 9.53 -1.72 -26.05
CA HIS A 67 8.64 -0.74 -26.69
C HIS A 67 8.01 0.21 -25.66
N SER A 68 7.52 -0.30 -24.51
CA SER A 68 6.96 0.54 -23.46
C SER A 68 8.00 1.47 -22.83
N ILE A 69 9.23 1.01 -22.62
CA ILE A 69 10.35 1.84 -22.13
C ILE A 69 10.66 2.96 -23.13
N LYS A 70 10.80 2.62 -24.43
CA LYS A 70 11.07 3.58 -25.49
C LYS A 70 9.97 4.65 -25.59
N THR A 71 8.70 4.25 -25.55
CA THR A 71 7.56 5.19 -25.59
C THR A 71 7.54 6.08 -24.34
N ALA A 72 7.91 5.56 -23.16
CA ALA A 72 7.92 6.30 -21.91
C ALA A 72 9.12 7.27 -21.78
N SER A 73 10.24 6.98 -22.43
CA SER A 73 11.47 7.78 -22.35
C SER A 73 11.75 8.62 -23.61
N GLY A 74 11.07 8.30 -24.72
CA GLY A 74 11.27 8.96 -26.02
C GLY A 74 10.58 10.32 -26.14
N PRO A 75 10.77 10.99 -27.29
CA PRO A 75 10.15 12.28 -27.61
C PRO A 75 8.61 12.26 -27.55
N GLU A 76 8.00 11.10 -27.76
CA GLU A 76 6.55 10.89 -27.64
C GLU A 76 6.07 10.92 -26.18
N ALA A 77 6.98 10.75 -25.23
CA ALA A 77 6.70 10.90 -23.78
C ALA A 77 6.24 12.32 -23.41
N GLY A 78 6.53 13.33 -24.25
CA GLY A 78 6.08 14.71 -24.04
C GLY A 78 4.56 14.86 -23.94
N ALA A 79 3.79 14.06 -24.69
CA ALA A 79 2.33 14.05 -24.64
C ALA A 79 1.79 13.42 -23.32
N PHE A 80 2.59 12.63 -22.62
CA PHE A 80 2.24 11.96 -21.37
C PHE A 80 2.87 12.58 -20.12
N LYS A 81 3.78 13.55 -20.27
CA LYS A 81 4.53 14.17 -19.16
C LYS A 81 3.67 14.92 -18.13
N SER A 82 2.41 15.14 -18.37
CA SER A 82 1.60 16.02 -17.51
C SER A 82 0.55 15.31 -16.64
N ARG A 83 0.40 13.98 -16.67
CA ARG A 83 -0.79 13.37 -16.07
C ARG A 83 -0.59 12.09 -15.25
N GLY A 84 0.43 12.00 -14.42
CA GLY A 84 0.44 10.96 -13.41
C GLY A 84 1.83 10.46 -12.99
N PRO A 85 1.95 9.82 -11.83
CA PRO A 85 3.20 9.26 -11.35
C PRO A 85 3.69 8.14 -12.29
N LYS A 86 5.02 8.03 -12.46
CA LYS A 86 5.66 6.96 -13.24
C LYS A 86 5.17 5.60 -12.74
N LYS A 87 4.55 4.81 -13.62
CA LYS A 87 4.09 3.45 -13.29
C LYS A 87 5.24 2.48 -13.58
N GLY A 88 5.48 1.54 -12.67
CA GLY A 88 6.52 0.52 -12.80
C GLY A 88 7.40 0.43 -11.57
N CYS A 89 8.33 -0.52 -11.60
CA CYS A 89 9.32 -0.74 -10.54
C CYS A 89 10.72 -0.93 -11.13
N THR A 90 11.74 -0.71 -10.32
CA THR A 90 13.12 -1.09 -10.60
C THR A 90 13.26 -2.62 -10.66
N PRO A 91 14.38 -3.17 -11.14
CA PRO A 91 14.66 -4.61 -11.06
C PRO A 91 14.55 -5.18 -9.63
N ASP A 92 14.83 -4.36 -8.62
CA ASP A 92 14.75 -4.72 -7.20
C ASP A 92 13.32 -4.59 -6.63
N GLY A 93 12.33 -4.34 -7.50
CA GLY A 93 10.92 -4.23 -7.11
C GLY A 93 10.52 -2.87 -6.51
N LEU A 94 11.42 -1.88 -6.45
CA LEU A 94 11.11 -0.55 -5.96
C LEU A 94 10.34 0.26 -7.02
N PRO A 95 9.26 0.94 -6.66
CA PRO A 95 8.50 1.77 -7.60
C PRO A 95 9.35 2.90 -8.22
N LEU A 96 9.21 3.11 -9.54
CA LEU A 96 9.91 4.17 -10.28
C LEU A 96 9.37 5.58 -9.99
N SER A 97 8.22 5.69 -9.37
CA SER A 97 7.64 6.97 -9.00
C SER A 97 8.20 7.46 -7.69
N ASP A 98 8.86 8.61 -7.68
CA ASP A 98 9.33 9.30 -6.46
C ASP A 98 8.17 9.61 -5.51
N THR A 99 6.94 9.63 -6.04
CA THR A 99 5.71 9.86 -5.31
C THR A 99 5.03 8.55 -4.86
N HIS A 100 5.64 7.39 -5.15
CA HIS A 100 5.07 6.12 -4.72
C HIS A 100 5.26 5.95 -3.19
N PRO A 101 4.25 5.45 -2.47
CA PRO A 101 4.32 5.29 -1.01
C PRO A 101 5.54 4.51 -0.50
N TRP A 102 6.10 3.62 -1.33
CA TRP A 102 7.27 2.81 -0.98
C TRP A 102 8.60 3.57 -1.06
N ASN A 103 8.68 4.65 -1.85
CA ASN A 103 9.89 5.46 -1.98
C ASN A 103 9.97 6.58 -0.93
N GLY A 104 9.08 6.59 0.08
CA GLY A 104 9.03 7.68 1.07
C GLY A 104 8.64 9.02 0.43
N GLY A 105 8.34 9.01 -0.85
CA GLY A 105 7.92 10.19 -1.59
C GLY A 105 6.53 10.61 -1.14
N ASN A 106 6.32 11.93 -1.03
CA ASN A 106 5.03 12.55 -0.80
C ASN A 106 4.09 12.30 -2.00
N GLY A 107 3.74 11.02 -2.20
CA GLY A 107 2.74 10.63 -3.20
C GLY A 107 1.51 11.47 -2.98
N LYS A 108 1.17 12.30 -3.94
CA LYS A 108 -0.11 13.00 -4.01
C LYS A 108 -1.24 11.98 -4.24
N TRP A 109 -1.50 11.11 -3.29
CA TRP A 109 -2.87 10.82 -2.93
C TRP A 109 -3.46 12.19 -2.65
N SER A 110 -4.57 12.54 -3.29
CA SER A 110 -5.08 13.90 -3.14
C SER A 110 -4.84 14.36 -1.70
N GLY A 111 -4.02 15.39 -1.50
CA GLY A 111 -3.43 15.71 -0.19
C GLY A 111 -4.45 15.75 0.95
N LYS A 112 -5.72 15.98 0.60
CA LYS A 112 -6.90 15.90 1.49
C LYS A 112 -7.16 14.49 2.08
N VAL A 113 -6.85 13.38 1.38
CA VAL A 113 -7.15 12.01 1.90
C VAL A 113 -6.05 11.54 2.85
N ILE A 114 -4.78 11.82 2.55
CA ILE A 114 -3.67 11.49 3.48
C ILE A 114 -3.77 12.35 4.73
N GLU A 115 -3.98 13.64 4.56
CA GLU A 115 -4.06 14.59 5.67
C GLU A 115 -5.23 14.26 6.63
N ARG A 116 -6.36 13.75 6.11
CA ARG A 116 -7.44 13.24 6.96
C ARG A 116 -7.08 11.96 7.70
N ARG A 117 -6.29 11.06 7.09
CA ARG A 117 -5.90 9.79 7.72
C ARG A 117 -4.75 9.95 8.71
N MET A 118 -3.78 10.80 8.40
CA MET A 118 -2.57 11.03 9.20
C MET A 118 -2.15 12.51 9.08
N PRO A 119 -2.74 13.40 9.89
CA PRO A 119 -2.45 14.84 9.80
C PRO A 119 -0.97 15.15 10.00
N SER A 120 -0.47 16.08 9.20
CA SER A 120 0.93 16.53 9.27
C SER A 120 1.21 17.46 10.45
N ASP A 121 0.19 18.12 10.96
CA ASP A 121 0.22 19.14 12.00
C ASP A 121 0.10 18.58 13.44
N LEU A 122 0.13 17.26 13.61
CA LEU A 122 0.10 16.63 14.92
C LEU A 122 1.38 16.96 15.71
N LYS A 123 1.19 17.24 16.99
CA LYS A 123 2.26 17.48 17.97
C LYS A 123 2.35 16.33 18.96
N ARG A 124 3.47 16.24 19.65
CA ARG A 124 3.68 15.25 20.72
C ARG A 124 2.63 15.42 21.81
N SER A 125 2.13 14.29 22.30
CA SER A 125 1.24 14.26 23.46
C SER A 125 1.94 14.84 24.68
N ALA A 126 1.23 15.65 25.46
CA ALA A 126 1.72 16.17 26.75
C ALA A 126 1.55 15.16 27.89
N ILE A 127 0.72 14.13 27.70
CA ILE A 127 0.49 13.02 28.64
C ILE A 127 1.05 11.71 28.06
N PRO A 128 1.32 10.68 28.88
CA PRO A 128 1.76 9.37 28.41
C PRO A 128 0.78 8.81 27.36
N LEU A 129 1.30 8.42 26.20
CA LEU A 129 0.48 7.89 25.09
C LEU A 129 0.95 6.50 24.69
N THR A 130 0.01 5.55 24.63
CA THR A 130 0.21 4.23 24.01
C THR A 130 -0.56 4.13 22.71
N ILE A 131 0.15 3.83 21.61
CA ILE A 131 -0.42 3.64 20.27
C ILE A 131 -0.55 2.15 20.04
N VAL A 132 -1.78 1.64 20.07
CA VAL A 132 -2.08 0.21 19.96
C VAL A 132 -2.38 -0.14 18.51
N CYS A 133 -1.48 -0.90 17.89
CA CYS A 133 -1.54 -1.31 16.49
C CYS A 133 -1.80 -2.81 16.34
N GLY A 134 -2.27 -3.22 15.17
CA GLY A 134 -2.46 -4.64 14.85
C GLY A 134 -3.59 -4.88 13.84
N PRO A 135 -3.72 -6.13 13.32
CA PRO A 135 -4.74 -6.47 12.35
C PRO A 135 -6.17 -6.37 12.94
N PRO A 136 -7.21 -6.31 12.09
CA PRO A 136 -8.58 -6.51 12.56
C PRO A 136 -8.69 -7.83 13.34
N GLY A 137 -9.48 -7.85 14.41
CA GLY A 137 -9.64 -9.06 15.26
C GLY A 137 -8.46 -9.38 16.20
N SER A 138 -7.37 -8.59 16.21
CA SER A 138 -6.21 -8.84 17.07
C SER A 138 -6.43 -8.56 18.57
N GLY A 139 -7.56 -7.99 18.95
CA GLY A 139 -7.86 -7.70 20.35
C GLY A 139 -7.42 -6.32 20.84
N LYS A 140 -7.16 -5.35 19.96
CA LYS A 140 -6.75 -3.98 20.34
C LYS A 140 -7.66 -3.32 21.38
N THR A 141 -8.97 -3.39 21.15
CA THR A 141 -9.96 -2.82 22.05
C THR A 141 -9.96 -3.53 23.42
N THR A 142 -9.78 -4.85 23.41
CA THR A 142 -9.66 -5.67 24.62
C THR A 142 -8.40 -5.29 25.40
N TYR A 143 -7.26 -5.18 24.70
CA TYR A 143 -6.00 -4.72 25.31
C TYR A 143 -6.19 -3.37 26.01
N VAL A 144 -6.74 -2.38 25.31
CA VAL A 144 -6.95 -1.05 25.89
C VAL A 144 -7.92 -1.12 27.09
N ARG A 145 -9.00 -1.89 27.01
CA ARG A 145 -9.94 -2.06 28.13
C ARG A 145 -9.28 -2.65 29.38
N GLN A 146 -8.25 -3.49 29.21
CA GLN A 146 -7.51 -4.10 30.32
C GLN A 146 -6.44 -3.20 30.92
N HIS A 147 -5.95 -2.20 30.18
CA HIS A 147 -4.81 -1.37 30.57
C HIS A 147 -5.17 0.10 30.85
N ALA A 148 -6.29 0.58 30.32
CA ALA A 148 -6.73 1.95 30.53
C ALA A 148 -7.47 2.09 31.87
N ALA A 149 -7.12 3.12 32.62
CA ALA A 149 -7.89 3.53 33.79
C ALA A 149 -9.15 4.32 33.36
N PRO A 150 -10.18 4.44 34.22
CA PRO A 150 -11.41 5.16 33.90
C PRO A 150 -11.20 6.63 33.47
N LYS A 151 -10.12 7.25 33.96
CA LYS A 151 -9.76 8.64 33.64
C LYS A 151 -8.96 8.80 32.32
N ASP A 152 -8.49 7.70 31.74
CA ASP A 152 -7.63 7.74 30.57
C ASP A 152 -8.40 8.08 29.28
N VAL A 153 -7.72 8.77 28.37
CA VAL A 153 -8.29 9.16 27.08
C VAL A 153 -8.14 8.00 26.10
N VAL A 154 -9.26 7.46 25.62
CA VAL A 154 -9.25 6.41 24.58
C VAL A 154 -9.71 6.96 23.25
N ILE A 155 -8.83 6.90 22.24
CA ILE A 155 -9.09 7.36 20.88
C ILE A 155 -9.21 6.13 19.98
N CYS A 156 -10.43 5.74 19.64
CA CYS A 156 -10.78 4.62 18.77
C CYS A 156 -11.74 5.08 17.68
N LEU A 157 -11.42 4.80 16.43
CA LEU A 157 -12.25 5.20 15.30
C LEU A 157 -13.63 4.51 15.32
N ASP A 158 -13.67 3.25 15.71
CA ASP A 158 -14.93 2.48 15.78
C ASP A 158 -15.86 3.06 16.85
N THR A 159 -15.33 3.38 18.03
CA THR A 159 -16.10 4.06 19.10
C THR A 159 -16.57 5.46 18.67
N ILE A 160 -15.77 6.19 17.92
CA ILE A 160 -16.16 7.50 17.38
C ILE A 160 -17.26 7.33 16.34
N MET A 161 -17.17 6.33 15.46
CA MET A 161 -18.20 6.00 14.47
C MET A 161 -19.52 5.63 15.15
N GLN A 162 -19.46 4.78 16.16
CA GLN A 162 -20.61 4.41 17.00
C GLN A 162 -21.29 5.64 17.61
N LYS A 163 -20.52 6.51 18.25
CA LYS A 163 -21.06 7.76 18.88
C LYS A 163 -21.66 8.73 17.88
N ILE A 164 -21.14 8.80 16.65
CA ILE A 164 -21.66 9.69 15.60
C ILE A 164 -22.93 9.14 14.96
N SER A 165 -22.99 7.82 14.77
CA SER A 165 -24.12 7.15 14.08
C SER A 165 -25.28 6.84 15.02
N GLY A 166 -25.05 6.68 16.31
CA GLY A 166 -26.02 6.13 17.26
C GLY A 166 -26.29 4.62 17.08
N LEU A 167 -25.57 3.96 16.15
CA LEU A 167 -25.73 2.54 15.84
C LEU A 167 -24.72 1.69 16.62
N PRO A 168 -24.96 0.38 16.78
CA PRO A 168 -23.99 -0.54 17.37
C PRO A 168 -22.63 -0.50 16.69
N GLU A 169 -21.60 -1.00 17.40
CA GLU A 169 -20.23 -1.08 16.87
C GLU A 169 -20.20 -1.83 15.52
N HIS A 170 -19.40 -1.36 14.58
CA HIS A 170 -19.25 -1.88 13.22
C HIS A 170 -20.47 -1.73 12.28
N GLN A 171 -21.58 -1.12 12.71
CA GLN A 171 -22.77 -0.91 11.87
C GLN A 171 -22.89 0.52 11.33
N ALA A 172 -21.99 1.40 11.69
CA ALA A 172 -22.02 2.79 11.24
C ALA A 172 -21.85 2.91 9.70
N PRO A 173 -22.68 3.70 9.02
CA PRO A 173 -22.61 3.88 7.57
C PRO A 173 -21.26 4.46 7.11
N PRO A 174 -20.70 3.99 5.96
CA PRO A 174 -19.39 4.42 5.47
C PRO A 174 -19.26 5.92 5.20
N HIS A 175 -20.35 6.61 4.86
CA HIS A 175 -20.32 8.05 4.59
C HIS A 175 -19.94 8.88 5.83
N LEU A 176 -20.12 8.36 7.04
CA LEU A 176 -19.72 9.02 8.28
C LEU A 176 -18.21 8.96 8.57
N LEU A 177 -17.45 8.13 7.83
CA LEU A 177 -16.03 7.93 8.05
C LEU A 177 -15.23 9.26 8.01
N SER A 178 -15.53 10.15 7.08
CA SER A 178 -14.86 11.46 6.98
C SER A 178 -15.06 12.30 8.24
N ARG A 179 -16.27 12.34 8.78
CA ARG A 179 -16.61 13.05 10.01
C ARG A 179 -15.93 12.43 11.23
N ALA A 180 -15.90 11.10 11.28
CA ALA A 180 -15.22 10.36 12.36
C ALA A 180 -13.70 10.58 12.35
N LEU A 181 -13.07 10.58 11.17
CA LEU A 181 -11.65 10.92 11.03
C LEU A 181 -11.34 12.34 11.48
N THR A 182 -12.18 13.32 11.13
CA THR A 182 -12.04 14.71 11.61
C THR A 182 -12.10 14.77 13.13
N LYS A 183 -13.06 14.09 13.76
CA LYS A 183 -13.19 14.05 15.23
C LYS A 183 -11.99 13.34 15.88
N ARG A 184 -11.56 12.19 15.35
CA ARG A 184 -10.35 11.50 15.82
C ARG A 184 -9.13 12.41 15.76
N ASN A 185 -8.94 13.13 14.66
CA ASN A 185 -7.79 14.00 14.48
C ASN A 185 -7.84 15.22 15.44
N ALA A 186 -9.02 15.75 15.71
CA ALA A 186 -9.19 16.78 16.74
C ALA A 186 -8.78 16.25 18.14
N MET A 187 -9.20 15.04 18.49
CA MET A 187 -8.79 14.40 19.76
C MET A 187 -7.27 14.14 19.80
N LEU A 188 -6.65 13.75 18.69
CA LEU A 188 -5.19 13.58 18.64
C LEU A 188 -4.44 14.92 18.80
N ARG A 189 -4.99 16.02 18.28
CA ARG A 189 -4.41 17.35 18.45
C ARG A 189 -4.53 17.85 19.90
N SER A 190 -5.66 17.56 20.56
CA SER A 190 -5.87 18.01 21.96
C SER A 190 -4.86 17.39 22.91
N LEU A 191 -4.31 16.19 22.62
CA LEU A 191 -3.32 15.56 23.46
C LEU A 191 -2.06 16.39 23.71
N ALA A 192 -1.74 17.32 22.79
CA ALA A 192 -0.58 18.22 22.96
C ALA A 192 -0.76 19.25 24.07
N ASN A 193 -2.00 19.52 24.47
CA ASN A 193 -2.36 20.52 25.48
C ASN A 193 -3.01 19.87 26.72
N GLU A 194 -3.12 18.53 26.71
CA GLU A 194 -3.74 17.80 27.82
C GLU A 194 -2.90 17.93 29.10
N LYS A 195 -3.58 18.06 30.24
CA LYS A 195 -2.95 18.20 31.54
C LYS A 195 -3.58 17.23 32.53
N GLY A 196 -2.78 16.70 33.43
CA GLY A 196 -3.25 15.81 34.48
C GLY A 196 -2.45 14.52 34.56
N ASP A 197 -2.69 13.79 35.62
CA ASP A 197 -2.08 12.46 35.88
C ASP A 197 -2.98 11.36 35.30
N HIS A 198 -3.04 11.27 33.98
CA HIS A 198 -3.74 10.22 33.24
C HIS A 198 -2.99 9.94 31.94
N ALA A 199 -3.33 8.83 31.28
CA ALA A 199 -2.71 8.41 30.05
C ALA A 199 -3.69 8.52 28.85
N ALA A 200 -3.17 8.34 27.66
CA ALA A 200 -3.96 8.21 26.45
C ALA A 200 -3.65 6.90 25.73
N PHE A 201 -4.68 6.33 25.10
CA PHE A 201 -4.58 5.16 24.23
C PHE A 201 -5.14 5.50 22.86
N PHE A 202 -4.33 5.31 21.82
CA PHE A 202 -4.75 5.49 20.44
C PHE A 202 -4.78 4.15 19.72
N ILE A 203 -5.96 3.72 19.30
CA ILE A 203 -6.17 2.45 18.58
C ILE A 203 -6.18 2.72 17.08
N VAL A 204 -5.25 2.08 16.35
CA VAL A 204 -5.15 2.21 14.91
C VAL A 204 -4.65 0.90 14.28
N SER A 205 -5.11 0.56 13.08
CA SER A 205 -4.63 -0.65 12.39
C SER A 205 -3.16 -0.54 11.97
N ALA A 206 -2.76 0.61 11.39
CA ALA A 206 -1.40 0.93 10.94
C ALA A 206 -0.66 -0.30 10.35
N PRO A 207 -1.14 -0.84 9.20
CA PRO A 207 -0.66 -2.12 8.69
C PRO A 207 0.82 -2.11 8.33
N ARG A 208 1.34 -0.97 7.88
CA ARG A 208 2.73 -0.87 7.44
C ARG A 208 3.65 -0.38 8.56
N PRO A 209 4.87 -0.93 8.68
CA PRO A 209 5.82 -0.51 9.71
C PRO A 209 6.06 1.01 9.73
N TYR A 210 6.27 1.62 8.56
CA TYR A 210 6.52 3.06 8.47
C TYR A 210 5.34 3.92 8.97
N GLU A 211 4.08 3.46 8.83
CA GLU A 211 2.90 4.16 9.35
C GLU A 211 2.95 4.21 10.87
N ARG A 212 3.35 3.11 11.51
CA ARG A 212 3.52 3.04 12.98
C ARG A 212 4.62 3.98 13.45
N ASP A 213 5.75 4.01 12.74
CA ASP A 213 6.87 4.91 13.05
C ASP A 213 6.48 6.39 12.89
N VAL A 214 5.70 6.72 11.87
CA VAL A 214 5.19 8.08 11.68
C VAL A 214 4.25 8.49 12.81
N TRP A 215 3.33 7.61 13.22
CA TRP A 215 2.45 7.87 14.36
C TRP A 215 3.26 8.08 15.64
N ALA A 216 4.22 7.19 15.94
CA ALA A 216 5.06 7.27 17.12
C ALA A 216 5.89 8.56 17.16
N ARG A 217 6.52 8.92 16.06
CA ARG A 217 7.32 10.16 15.96
C ARG A 217 6.51 11.42 16.12
N ARG A 218 5.34 11.50 15.46
CA ARG A 218 4.49 12.70 15.50
C ARG A 218 3.84 12.90 16.87
N LEU A 219 3.33 11.83 17.44
CA LEU A 219 2.59 11.89 18.70
C LEU A 219 3.48 11.69 19.92
N GLY A 220 4.72 11.18 19.78
CA GLY A 220 5.61 10.88 20.90
C GLY A 220 5.16 9.70 21.75
N GLY A 221 4.27 8.84 21.21
CA GLY A 221 3.71 7.71 21.94
C GLY A 221 4.55 6.44 21.84
N ARG A 222 4.39 5.54 22.83
CA ARG A 222 4.93 4.18 22.80
C ARG A 222 4.07 3.33 21.85
N LEU A 223 4.73 2.55 20.99
CA LEU A 223 4.05 1.58 20.14
C LEU A 223 3.81 0.26 20.89
N GLU A 224 2.58 -0.22 20.81
CA GLU A 224 2.18 -1.57 21.21
C GLU A 224 1.60 -2.28 19.97
N VAL A 225 2.30 -3.29 19.47
CA VAL A 225 1.91 -4.00 18.25
C VAL A 225 1.41 -5.38 18.59
N LEU A 226 0.10 -5.58 18.47
CA LEU A 226 -0.53 -6.87 18.73
C LEU A 226 -0.31 -7.81 17.54
N THR A 227 0.38 -8.90 17.78
CA THR A 227 0.77 -9.91 16.79
C THR A 227 -0.09 -11.18 16.85
N THR A 228 -1.37 -11.04 17.17
CA THR A 228 -2.31 -12.18 17.17
C THR A 228 -2.32 -12.85 15.79
N PRO A 229 -2.09 -14.19 15.72
CA PRO A 229 -1.99 -14.90 14.44
C PRO A 229 -3.19 -14.67 13.52
N ALA A 230 -2.94 -14.68 12.19
CA ALA A 230 -3.97 -14.41 11.19
C ALA A 230 -5.21 -15.30 11.37
N ILE A 231 -4.99 -16.60 11.61
CA ILE A 231 -6.07 -17.58 11.78
C ILE A 231 -6.96 -17.25 12.98
N GLU A 232 -6.38 -16.81 14.09
CA GLU A 232 -7.13 -16.43 15.28
C GLU A 232 -7.89 -15.11 15.08
N CYS A 233 -7.29 -14.14 14.38
CA CYS A 233 -7.98 -12.91 13.99
C CYS A 233 -9.21 -13.22 13.13
N ILE A 234 -9.06 -14.10 12.13
CA ILE A 234 -10.13 -14.52 11.21
C ILE A 234 -11.22 -15.27 11.98
N ARG A 235 -10.85 -16.19 12.87
CA ARG A 235 -11.79 -16.92 13.72
C ARG A 235 -12.66 -15.95 14.54
N ARG A 236 -12.05 -14.96 15.20
CA ARG A 236 -12.78 -13.94 15.98
C ARG A 236 -13.68 -13.06 15.12
N ILE A 237 -13.25 -12.70 13.91
CA ILE A 237 -14.07 -11.90 12.99
C ILE A 237 -15.32 -12.68 12.56
N ASN A 238 -15.14 -13.96 12.20
CA ASN A 238 -16.25 -14.80 11.74
C ASN A 238 -17.21 -15.20 12.87
N ALA A 239 -16.73 -15.26 14.11
CA ALA A 239 -17.56 -15.55 15.28
C ALA A 239 -18.34 -14.33 15.81
N ASP A 240 -18.06 -13.13 15.31
CA ASP A 240 -18.71 -11.90 15.76
C ASP A 240 -19.92 -11.54 14.89
N PRO A 241 -21.16 -11.70 15.37
CA PRO A 241 -22.36 -11.39 14.59
C PRO A 241 -22.43 -9.94 14.11
N ALA A 242 -21.86 -8.99 14.86
CA ALA A 242 -21.85 -7.58 14.51
C ALA A 242 -21.01 -7.29 13.24
N ARG A 243 -20.18 -8.24 12.81
CA ARG A 243 -19.26 -8.11 11.67
C ARG A 243 -19.70 -8.89 10.43
N HIS A 244 -20.79 -9.64 10.46
CA HIS A 244 -21.20 -10.53 9.37
C HIS A 244 -21.26 -9.83 8.01
N GLY A 245 -21.79 -8.61 7.94
CA GLY A 245 -21.83 -7.83 6.69
C GLY A 245 -20.49 -7.32 6.16
N GLN A 246 -19.42 -7.40 6.95
CA GLN A 246 -18.09 -6.88 6.64
C GLN A 246 -16.99 -7.93 6.75
N SER A 247 -17.31 -9.16 7.12
CA SER A 247 -16.34 -10.22 7.45
C SER A 247 -15.34 -10.47 6.32
N LYS A 248 -15.78 -10.58 5.07
CA LYS A 248 -14.92 -10.76 3.90
C LYS A 248 -13.85 -9.66 3.80
N ARG A 249 -14.25 -8.39 3.85
CA ARG A 249 -13.35 -7.25 3.78
C ARG A 249 -12.37 -7.20 4.96
N MET A 250 -12.83 -7.59 6.14
CA MET A 250 -11.98 -7.63 7.34
C MET A 250 -10.96 -8.78 7.28
N VAL A 251 -11.34 -9.94 6.76
CA VAL A 251 -10.43 -11.07 6.51
C VAL A 251 -9.35 -10.66 5.49
N GLU A 252 -9.72 -10.02 4.39
CA GLU A 252 -8.77 -9.48 3.42
C GLU A 252 -7.79 -8.49 4.07
N ALA A 253 -8.28 -7.63 4.97
CA ALA A 253 -7.43 -6.69 5.71
C ALA A 253 -6.49 -7.38 6.70
N VAL A 254 -6.89 -8.50 7.32
CA VAL A 254 -6.00 -9.33 8.17
C VAL A 254 -4.89 -9.93 7.33
N LEU A 255 -5.21 -10.56 6.21
CA LEU A 255 -4.23 -11.18 5.32
C LEU A 255 -3.25 -10.15 4.74
N ALA A 256 -3.75 -8.98 4.34
CA ALA A 256 -2.92 -7.87 3.88
C ALA A 256 -1.97 -7.36 4.97
N TRP A 257 -2.45 -7.23 6.21
CA TRP A 257 -1.64 -6.80 7.35
C TRP A 257 -0.47 -7.77 7.59
N TRP A 258 -0.71 -9.08 7.60
CA TRP A 258 0.32 -10.09 7.81
C TRP A 258 1.30 -10.18 6.65
N ARG A 259 0.82 -10.04 5.41
CA ARG A 259 1.69 -9.95 4.22
C ARG A 259 2.67 -8.77 4.30
N ASP A 260 2.23 -7.64 4.83
CA ASP A 260 3.06 -6.44 5.03
C ASP A 260 4.01 -6.57 6.26
N ASN A 261 3.89 -7.63 7.07
CA ASN A 261 4.64 -7.86 8.30
C ASN A 261 5.22 -9.29 8.45
N PRO A 262 5.91 -9.84 7.46
CA PRO A 262 6.38 -11.24 7.48
C PRO A 262 7.43 -11.50 8.58
N HIS A 263 8.14 -10.47 9.01
CA HIS A 263 9.13 -10.57 10.10
C HIS A 263 8.49 -10.83 11.47
N LEU A 264 7.25 -10.38 11.68
CA LEU A 264 6.52 -10.61 12.93
C LEU A 264 5.98 -12.05 12.99
N GLU A 265 5.57 -12.60 11.85
CA GLU A 265 5.09 -13.98 11.75
C GLU A 265 6.21 -14.99 12.10
N ARG A 266 7.43 -14.74 11.60
CA ARG A 266 8.61 -15.56 11.95
C ARG A 266 8.93 -15.56 13.45
N LYS A 267 8.81 -14.41 14.13
CA LYS A 267 9.00 -14.32 15.59
C LYS A 267 7.98 -15.13 16.37
N ILE A 268 6.73 -15.16 15.93
CA ILE A 268 5.67 -15.96 16.56
C ILE A 268 5.95 -17.44 16.41
N SER A 269 6.31 -17.90 15.19
CA SER A 269 6.64 -19.28 14.91
C SER A 269 7.84 -19.76 15.72
N GLN A 270 8.88 -18.94 15.87
CA GLN A 270 10.04 -19.22 16.71
C GLN A 270 9.68 -19.27 18.22
N GLY A 271 8.83 -18.38 18.69
CA GLY A 271 8.35 -18.37 20.07
C GLY A 271 7.44 -19.58 20.39
N TRP A 272 6.69 -20.08 19.43
CA TRP A 272 5.89 -21.31 19.57
C TRP A 272 6.79 -22.56 19.61
N ALA A 273 7.74 -22.68 18.71
CA ALA A 273 8.70 -23.78 18.72
C ALA A 273 9.53 -23.82 20.02
N ALA A 274 9.88 -22.67 20.59
CA ALA A 274 10.57 -22.61 21.88
C ALA A 274 9.70 -23.07 23.04
N ARG A 275 8.40 -22.74 23.07
CA ARG A 275 7.46 -23.18 24.13
C ARG A 275 7.17 -24.67 24.05
N THR A 276 6.92 -25.21 22.87
CA THR A 276 6.68 -26.66 22.70
C THR A 276 7.91 -27.47 23.08
N ASN A 277 9.14 -26.98 22.87
CA ASN A 277 10.35 -27.63 23.35
C ASN A 277 10.54 -27.60 24.87
N ILE A 278 10.04 -26.55 25.55
CA ILE A 278 10.10 -26.44 27.01
C ILE A 278 9.06 -27.38 27.64
N GLU A 279 7.84 -27.43 27.12
CA GLU A 279 6.79 -28.34 27.60
C GLU A 279 7.15 -29.82 27.37
N ALA A 280 7.76 -30.16 26.21
CA ALA A 280 8.26 -31.51 25.95
C ALA A 280 9.39 -31.96 26.89
N LYS A 281 10.27 -31.02 27.31
CA LYS A 281 11.32 -31.33 28.30
C LYS A 281 10.80 -31.49 29.71
N GLN A 282 9.68 -30.86 30.09
CA GLN A 282 9.05 -31.00 31.38
C GLN A 282 8.22 -32.28 31.55
N ILE A 283 7.83 -32.92 30.41
CA ILE A 283 7.09 -34.20 30.43
C ILE A 283 8.05 -35.42 30.49
N VAL A 284 9.34 -35.24 30.16
CA VAL A 284 10.36 -36.31 30.13
C VAL A 284 11.27 -36.26 31.37
N SER A 285 11.12 -35.29 32.23
CA SER A 285 11.77 -35.20 33.56
C SER A 285 10.79 -35.55 34.67
#